data_e12142954e074e47275aa1f56a323135
#
_entry.id   e12142954e074e47275aa1f56a323135
#
_cell.length_a   1.000
_cell.length_b   1.000
_cell.length_c   1.000
_cell.angle_alpha   90.00
_cell.angle_beta   90.00
_cell.angle_gamma   90.00
#
_symmetry.space_group_name_H-M   'P 1'
#
loop_
_entity.id
_entity.type
_entity.pdbx_description
1 polymer ?
#
loop_
_entity_poly.entity_id
_entity_poly.type
_entity_poly.pdbx_seq_one_letter_code
_entity_poly.pdbx_strand_id
1 'polypeptide(L)'
;MFQSFNLLARTTAQVNVELPLVYSGVSGAERSRRARAALERVGLGDRLGHMPNQLSGGQQQRVAIARALVTEPSIVLADEPTGNLDSRSGVEVMQILQDLNDQGITVVIVTHDARVARHAQRVVHIRDGEIVLNEYVEDRISANAEVKLLDTEGVLGHDMDNLSVNAKVLS
;
A
#
# COMPACT_ATOMS: atom_id res chain seq x y z
N MET A 1 4.87 -9.12 -5.31
CA MET A 1 3.87 -8.15 -5.83
C MET A 1 4.47 -7.59 -7.11
N PHE A 2 3.70 -7.42 -8.15
CA PHE A 2 4.21 -7.00 -9.47
C PHE A 2 3.85 -5.53 -9.70
N GLN A 3 4.57 -4.85 -10.56
CA GLN A 3 4.37 -3.45 -10.98
C GLN A 3 2.94 -3.15 -11.50
N SER A 4 2.24 -4.15 -12.05
CA SER A 4 0.80 -4.14 -12.31
C SER A 4 0.11 -4.95 -11.23
N PHE A 5 -0.95 -4.44 -10.61
CA PHE A 5 -1.64 -5.03 -9.45
C PHE A 5 -2.06 -6.49 -9.61
N ASN A 6 -2.08 -7.02 -10.86
CA ASN A 6 -2.41 -8.40 -11.24
C ASN A 6 -3.67 -8.93 -10.55
N LEU A 7 -4.68 -8.07 -10.42
CA LEU A 7 -5.99 -8.45 -9.93
C LEU A 7 -6.82 -9.08 -11.06
N LEU A 8 -7.64 -10.06 -10.70
CA LEU A 8 -8.62 -10.62 -11.63
C LEU A 8 -9.71 -9.57 -11.88
N ALA A 9 -9.75 -9.03 -13.10
CA ALA A 9 -10.55 -7.85 -13.47
C ALA A 9 -12.07 -8.03 -13.31
N ARG A 10 -12.56 -9.29 -13.39
CA ARG A 10 -13.99 -9.63 -13.35
C ARG A 10 -14.44 -10.23 -12.02
N THR A 11 -13.65 -10.08 -10.97
CA THR A 11 -13.94 -10.57 -9.63
C THR A 11 -13.80 -9.43 -8.62
N THR A 12 -14.52 -9.54 -7.50
CA THR A 12 -14.48 -8.52 -6.44
C THR A 12 -13.14 -8.49 -5.71
N ALA A 13 -12.89 -7.44 -4.94
CA ALA A 13 -11.74 -7.31 -4.07
C ALA A 13 -11.64 -8.51 -3.11
N GLN A 14 -12.75 -8.90 -2.48
CA GLN A 14 -12.80 -10.06 -1.59
C GLN A 14 -12.41 -11.36 -2.29
N VAL A 15 -12.97 -11.64 -3.48
CA VAL A 15 -12.65 -12.87 -4.24
C VAL A 15 -11.19 -12.88 -4.68
N ASN A 16 -10.63 -11.73 -5.07
CA ASN A 16 -9.21 -11.61 -5.37
C ASN A 16 -8.32 -12.00 -4.16
N VAL A 17 -8.71 -11.58 -2.96
CA VAL A 17 -7.97 -11.88 -1.73
C VAL A 17 -8.19 -13.34 -1.28
N GLU A 18 -9.35 -13.93 -1.53
CA GLU A 18 -9.64 -15.34 -1.23
C GLU A 18 -8.80 -16.33 -2.07
N LEU A 19 -8.31 -15.91 -3.23
CA LEU A 19 -7.71 -16.78 -4.22
C LEU A 19 -6.55 -17.67 -3.70
N PRO A 20 -5.57 -17.16 -2.94
CA PRO A 20 -4.51 -18.00 -2.37
C PRO A 20 -5.06 -19.07 -1.43
N LEU A 21 -6.12 -18.77 -0.68
CA LEU A 21 -6.74 -19.70 0.26
C LEU A 21 -7.53 -20.82 -0.45
N VAL A 22 -8.01 -20.57 -1.68
CA VAL A 22 -8.62 -21.60 -2.52
C VAL A 22 -7.60 -22.70 -2.82
N TYR A 23 -6.39 -22.30 -3.23
CA TYR A 23 -5.30 -23.25 -3.52
C TYR A 23 -4.79 -23.98 -2.28
N SER A 24 -4.94 -23.37 -1.11
CA SER A 24 -4.60 -23.99 0.19
C SER A 24 -5.70 -24.90 0.76
N GLY A 25 -6.80 -25.11 0.03
CA GLY A 25 -7.89 -26.00 0.45
C GLY A 25 -8.73 -25.49 1.63
N VAL A 26 -8.67 -24.20 1.96
CA VAL A 26 -9.43 -23.59 3.06
C VAL A 26 -10.92 -23.54 2.70
N SER A 27 -11.80 -23.84 3.68
CA SER A 27 -13.26 -23.84 3.49
C SER A 27 -13.80 -22.45 3.09
N GLY A 28 -14.94 -22.41 2.36
CA GLY A 28 -15.52 -21.15 1.85
C GLY A 28 -15.81 -20.12 2.94
N ALA A 29 -16.41 -20.55 4.06
CA ALA A 29 -16.73 -19.66 5.18
C ALA A 29 -15.45 -19.04 5.80
N GLU A 30 -14.42 -19.86 6.00
CA GLU A 30 -13.14 -19.42 6.57
C GLU A 30 -12.37 -18.52 5.58
N ARG A 31 -12.39 -18.82 4.28
CA ARG A 31 -11.81 -17.94 3.25
C ARG A 31 -12.42 -16.54 3.31
N SER A 32 -13.77 -16.47 3.31
CA SER A 32 -14.50 -15.20 3.36
C SER A 32 -14.15 -14.40 4.62
N ARG A 33 -14.05 -15.07 5.77
CA ARG A 33 -13.66 -14.43 7.04
C ARG A 33 -12.25 -13.86 6.98
N ARG A 34 -11.26 -14.64 6.50
CA ARG A 34 -9.85 -14.21 6.41
C ARG A 34 -9.67 -13.11 5.38
N ALA A 35 -10.31 -13.23 4.21
CA ALA A 35 -10.22 -12.21 3.17
C ALA A 35 -10.79 -10.86 3.62
N ARG A 36 -11.94 -10.89 4.34
CA ARG A 36 -12.50 -9.68 4.95
C ARG A 36 -11.52 -9.04 5.93
N ALA A 37 -10.98 -9.81 6.88
CA ALA A 37 -10.02 -9.30 7.86
C ALA A 37 -8.76 -8.73 7.19
N ALA A 38 -8.26 -9.37 6.13
CA ALA A 38 -7.11 -8.87 5.38
C ALA A 38 -7.41 -7.54 4.66
N LEU A 39 -8.62 -7.37 4.09
CA LEU A 39 -9.05 -6.12 3.47
C LEU A 39 -9.27 -5.01 4.50
N GLU A 40 -9.82 -5.32 5.66
CA GLU A 40 -9.98 -4.37 6.77
C GLU A 40 -8.61 -3.86 7.26
N ARG A 41 -7.59 -4.72 7.36
CA ARG A 41 -6.21 -4.32 7.73
C ARG A 41 -5.58 -3.30 6.78
N VAL A 42 -5.99 -3.28 5.52
CA VAL A 42 -5.49 -2.32 4.52
C VAL A 42 -6.49 -1.17 4.26
N GLY A 43 -7.49 -0.98 5.12
CA GLY A 43 -8.47 0.10 5.05
C GLY A 43 -9.48 -0.04 3.90
N LEU A 44 -9.84 -1.26 3.52
CA LEU A 44 -10.79 -1.57 2.43
C LEU A 44 -12.00 -2.41 2.88
N GLY A 45 -12.35 -2.36 4.15
CA GLY A 45 -13.48 -3.12 4.72
C GLY A 45 -14.84 -2.74 4.13
N ASP A 46 -15.00 -1.52 3.63
CA ASP A 46 -16.19 -1.01 2.93
C ASP A 46 -16.18 -1.28 1.41
N ARG A 47 -15.11 -1.87 0.87
CA ARG A 47 -14.88 -2.09 -0.57
C ARG A 47 -14.87 -3.55 -0.99
N LEU A 48 -15.30 -4.48 -0.14
CA LEU A 48 -15.24 -5.93 -0.37
C LEU A 48 -15.86 -6.37 -1.70
N GLY A 49 -17.02 -5.80 -2.05
CA GLY A 49 -17.78 -6.12 -3.26
C GLY A 49 -17.33 -5.37 -4.51
N HIS A 50 -16.38 -4.43 -4.44
CA HIS A 50 -15.93 -3.64 -5.58
C HIS A 50 -15.04 -4.48 -6.51
N MET A 51 -15.22 -4.30 -7.82
CA MET A 51 -14.33 -4.85 -8.85
C MET A 51 -13.11 -3.91 -9.05
N PRO A 52 -11.98 -4.38 -9.60
CA PRO A 52 -10.80 -3.56 -9.82
C PRO A 52 -11.06 -2.25 -10.58
N ASN A 53 -11.93 -2.26 -11.59
CA ASN A 53 -12.29 -1.06 -12.34
C ASN A 53 -13.12 -0.01 -11.56
N GLN A 54 -13.57 -0.36 -10.37
CA GLN A 54 -14.29 0.52 -9.44
C GLN A 54 -13.39 1.04 -8.32
N LEU A 55 -12.09 0.70 -8.35
CA LEU A 55 -11.09 1.04 -7.35
C LEU A 55 -10.01 1.95 -7.94
N SER A 56 -9.54 2.93 -7.15
CA SER A 56 -8.36 3.72 -7.51
C SER A 56 -7.10 2.84 -7.60
N GLY A 57 -6.02 3.33 -8.22
CA GLY A 57 -4.74 2.62 -8.28
C GLY A 57 -4.22 2.24 -6.89
N GLY A 58 -4.25 3.18 -5.93
CA GLY A 58 -3.86 2.91 -4.55
C GLY A 58 -4.74 1.88 -3.85
N GLN A 59 -6.07 1.89 -4.11
CA GLN A 59 -6.97 0.87 -3.60
C GLN A 59 -6.69 -0.50 -4.21
N GLN A 60 -6.41 -0.59 -5.51
CA GLN A 60 -6.03 -1.84 -6.17
C GLN A 60 -4.73 -2.40 -5.59
N GLN A 61 -3.74 -1.54 -5.33
CA GLN A 61 -2.48 -1.94 -4.69
C GLN A 61 -2.74 -2.48 -3.27
N ARG A 62 -3.61 -1.83 -2.49
CA ARG A 62 -4.00 -2.32 -1.16
C ARG A 62 -4.72 -3.68 -1.22
N VAL A 63 -5.56 -3.94 -2.23
CA VAL A 63 -6.12 -5.28 -2.47
C VAL A 63 -5.01 -6.30 -2.76
N ALA A 64 -4.00 -5.95 -3.57
CA ALA A 64 -2.87 -6.83 -3.85
C ALA A 64 -2.03 -7.14 -2.59
N ILE A 65 -1.86 -6.15 -1.70
CA ILE A 65 -1.22 -6.35 -0.39
C ILE A 65 -2.07 -7.29 0.48
N ALA A 66 -3.38 -7.04 0.62
CA ALA A 66 -4.29 -7.90 1.39
C ALA A 66 -4.25 -9.34 0.89
N ARG A 67 -4.20 -9.55 -0.44
CA ARG A 67 -4.05 -10.88 -1.05
C ARG A 67 -2.73 -11.56 -0.67
N ALA A 68 -1.64 -10.81 -0.57
CA ALA A 68 -0.37 -11.35 -0.10
C ALA A 68 -0.40 -11.73 1.39
N LEU A 69 -1.15 -10.98 2.20
CA LEU A 69 -1.22 -11.16 3.65
C LEU A 69 -2.17 -12.26 4.11
N VAL A 70 -3.16 -12.65 3.29
CA VAL A 70 -4.26 -13.55 3.68
C VAL A 70 -3.78 -14.95 4.08
N THR A 71 -2.57 -15.34 3.65
CA THR A 71 -1.90 -16.61 4.01
C THR A 71 -1.01 -16.49 5.24
N GLU A 72 -0.98 -15.33 5.90
CA GLU A 72 -0.16 -15.04 7.09
C GLU A 72 1.35 -15.31 6.85
N PRO A 73 1.95 -14.69 5.82
CA PRO A 73 3.33 -14.96 5.45
C PRO A 73 4.31 -14.35 6.46
N SER A 74 5.48 -14.97 6.64
CA SER A 74 6.60 -14.39 7.40
C SER A 74 7.38 -13.34 6.59
N ILE A 75 7.28 -13.37 5.25
CA ILE A 75 8.00 -12.48 4.33
C ILE A 75 7.05 -11.97 3.25
N VAL A 76 7.09 -10.67 2.97
CA VAL A 76 6.40 -10.02 1.85
C VAL A 76 7.44 -9.45 0.89
N LEU A 77 7.34 -9.81 -0.39
CA LEU A 77 8.16 -9.25 -1.46
C LEU A 77 7.34 -8.24 -2.25
N ALA A 78 7.81 -7.01 -2.35
CA ALA A 78 7.16 -5.91 -3.06
C ALA A 78 8.11 -5.39 -4.15
N ASP A 79 7.71 -5.54 -5.41
CA ASP A 79 8.45 -5.08 -6.58
C ASP A 79 7.77 -3.81 -7.09
N GLU A 80 8.48 -2.67 -7.04
CA GLU A 80 8.01 -1.33 -7.38
C GLU A 80 6.60 -1.01 -6.80
N PRO A 81 6.40 -1.13 -5.48
CA PRO A 81 5.05 -1.09 -4.89
C PRO A 81 4.31 0.24 -5.07
N THR A 82 5.01 1.30 -5.43
CA THR A 82 4.48 2.67 -5.58
C THR A 82 4.60 3.21 -7.00
N GLY A 83 5.22 2.47 -7.95
CA GLY A 83 5.61 2.96 -9.26
C GLY A 83 4.47 3.45 -10.17
N ASN A 84 3.23 3.03 -9.93
CA ASN A 84 2.04 3.43 -10.70
C ASN A 84 1.03 4.23 -9.86
N LEU A 85 1.47 4.82 -8.76
CA LEU A 85 0.61 5.52 -7.81
C LEU A 85 0.91 7.02 -7.79
N ASP A 86 -0.10 7.82 -7.51
CA ASP A 86 0.10 9.20 -7.11
C ASP A 86 0.87 9.28 -5.78
N SER A 87 1.45 10.45 -5.48
CA SER A 87 2.31 10.63 -4.32
C SER A 87 1.63 10.26 -3.00
N ARG A 88 0.36 10.63 -2.82
CA ARG A 88 -0.40 10.33 -1.61
C ARG A 88 -0.64 8.83 -1.46
N SER A 89 -1.16 8.19 -2.50
CA SER A 89 -1.39 6.73 -2.52
C SER A 89 -0.08 5.96 -2.31
N GLY A 90 1.03 6.46 -2.85
CA GLY A 90 2.37 5.88 -2.65
C GLY A 90 2.78 5.88 -1.18
N VAL A 91 2.62 7.01 -0.48
CA VAL A 91 2.94 7.13 0.95
C VAL A 91 2.02 6.23 1.80
N GLU A 92 0.71 6.17 1.50
CA GLU A 92 -0.23 5.27 2.18
C GLU A 92 0.16 3.79 2.04
N VAL A 93 0.65 3.38 0.86
CA VAL A 93 1.16 2.02 0.64
C VAL A 93 2.44 1.78 1.45
N MET A 94 3.37 2.74 1.49
CA MET A 94 4.58 2.63 2.31
C MET A 94 4.26 2.55 3.80
N GLN A 95 3.25 3.29 4.28
CA GLN A 95 2.74 3.19 5.64
C GLN A 95 2.31 1.76 5.97
N ILE A 96 1.46 1.15 5.13
CA ILE A 96 1.01 -0.24 5.33
C ILE A 96 2.22 -1.18 5.40
N LEU A 97 3.20 -1.05 4.51
CA LEU A 97 4.39 -1.90 4.50
C LEU A 97 5.26 -1.72 5.76
N GLN A 98 5.39 -0.48 6.27
CA GLN A 98 6.07 -0.21 7.54
C GLN A 98 5.30 -0.80 8.73
N ASP A 99 3.98 -0.63 8.80
CA ASP A 99 3.14 -1.18 9.87
C ASP A 99 3.22 -2.73 9.90
N LEU A 100 3.30 -3.38 8.74
CA LEU A 100 3.51 -4.83 8.65
C LEU A 100 4.88 -5.24 9.19
N ASN A 101 5.93 -4.47 8.88
CA ASN A 101 7.27 -4.72 9.38
C ASN A 101 7.34 -4.55 10.91
N ASP A 102 6.68 -3.54 11.45
CA ASP A 102 6.60 -3.29 12.89
C ASP A 102 5.84 -4.40 13.64
N GLN A 103 4.93 -5.12 12.94
CA GLN A 103 4.26 -6.33 13.43
C GLN A 103 5.11 -7.60 13.30
N GLY A 104 6.37 -7.51 12.84
CA GLY A 104 7.31 -8.62 12.75
C GLY A 104 7.34 -9.35 11.40
N ILE A 105 6.61 -8.87 10.39
CA ILE A 105 6.70 -9.41 9.03
C ILE A 105 7.94 -8.83 8.34
N THR A 106 8.79 -9.68 7.77
CA THR A 106 9.91 -9.21 6.94
C THR A 106 9.37 -8.66 5.63
N VAL A 107 9.65 -7.39 5.33
CA VAL A 107 9.26 -6.75 4.07
C VAL A 107 10.52 -6.49 3.24
N VAL A 108 10.56 -7.04 2.03
CA VAL A 108 11.61 -6.80 1.05
C VAL A 108 11.02 -5.99 -0.09
N ILE A 109 11.56 -4.80 -0.34
CA ILE A 109 11.13 -3.90 -1.42
C ILE A 109 12.21 -3.88 -2.48
N VAL A 110 11.83 -4.13 -3.72
CA VAL A 110 12.67 -3.88 -4.89
C VAL A 110 12.22 -2.58 -5.52
N THR A 111 13.11 -1.61 -5.66
CA THR A 111 12.79 -0.30 -6.24
C THR A 111 14.04 0.37 -6.80
N HIS A 112 13.84 1.22 -7.79
CA HIS A 112 14.86 2.17 -8.28
C HIS A 112 14.65 3.59 -7.73
N ASP A 113 13.59 3.80 -6.93
CA ASP A 113 13.29 5.10 -6.32
C ASP A 113 14.03 5.22 -4.97
N ALA A 114 14.98 6.16 -4.92
CA ALA A 114 15.75 6.47 -3.72
C ALA A 114 14.87 6.96 -2.55
N ARG A 115 13.72 7.62 -2.82
CA ARG A 115 12.79 8.06 -1.79
C ARG A 115 12.11 6.85 -1.14
N VAL A 116 11.67 5.88 -1.94
CA VAL A 116 11.08 4.62 -1.44
C VAL A 116 12.13 3.85 -0.61
N ALA A 117 13.38 3.77 -1.08
CA ALA A 117 14.46 3.10 -0.36
C ALA A 117 14.69 3.69 1.05
N ARG A 118 14.55 5.02 1.21
CA ARG A 118 14.69 5.68 2.52
C ARG A 118 13.60 5.33 3.54
N HIS A 119 12.52 4.67 3.14
CA HIS A 119 11.52 4.14 4.08
C HIS A 119 11.95 2.79 4.69
N ALA A 120 12.96 2.12 4.13
CA ALA A 120 13.46 0.86 4.65
C ALA A 120 14.42 1.08 5.83
N GLN A 121 14.64 0.05 6.64
CA GLN A 121 15.66 0.04 7.70
C GLN A 121 17.05 -0.22 7.14
N ARG A 122 17.12 -0.96 6.02
CA ARG A 122 18.37 -1.42 5.40
C ARG A 122 18.21 -1.39 3.89
N VAL A 123 19.23 -0.93 3.20
CA VAL A 123 19.30 -0.89 1.72
C VAL A 123 20.44 -1.74 1.24
N VAL A 124 20.16 -2.58 0.24
CA VAL A 124 21.15 -3.39 -0.46
C VAL A 124 21.19 -2.95 -1.91
N HIS A 125 22.31 -2.41 -2.34
CA HIS A 125 22.52 -1.99 -3.71
C HIS A 125 23.08 -3.15 -4.53
N ILE A 126 22.39 -3.48 -5.63
CA ILE A 126 22.76 -4.55 -6.54
C ILE A 126 23.12 -3.94 -7.89
N ARG A 127 24.26 -4.33 -8.45
CA ARG A 127 24.71 -3.95 -9.79
C ARG A 127 25.27 -5.19 -10.49
N ASP A 128 24.79 -5.45 -11.71
CA ASP A 128 25.21 -6.60 -12.53
C ASP A 128 25.13 -7.95 -11.81
N GLY A 129 24.14 -8.09 -10.91
CA GLY A 129 23.91 -9.31 -10.12
C GLY A 129 24.77 -9.43 -8.85
N GLU A 130 25.63 -8.45 -8.56
CA GLU A 130 26.50 -8.42 -7.37
C GLU A 130 26.04 -7.36 -6.36
N ILE A 131 26.22 -7.64 -5.07
CA ILE A 131 25.98 -6.67 -4.00
C ILE A 131 27.18 -5.72 -3.94
N VAL A 132 26.96 -4.45 -4.31
CA VAL A 132 28.01 -3.43 -4.31
C VAL A 132 28.03 -2.57 -3.03
N LEU A 133 26.88 -2.46 -2.35
CA LEU A 133 26.77 -1.74 -1.07
C LEU A 133 25.65 -2.33 -0.23
N ASN A 134 25.81 -2.30 1.08
CA ASN A 134 24.85 -2.76 2.06
C ASN A 134 24.93 -1.88 3.30
N GLU A 135 23.88 -1.09 3.54
CA GLU A 135 23.88 -0.06 4.56
C GLU A 135 22.57 0.00 5.35
N TYR A 136 22.64 0.50 6.58
CA TYR A 136 21.46 0.85 7.37
C TYR A 136 21.09 2.32 7.12
N VAL A 137 19.80 2.60 7.05
CA VAL A 137 19.28 3.96 6.85
C VAL A 137 19.17 4.64 8.22
N GLU A 138 20.08 5.59 8.51
CA GLU A 138 20.11 6.32 9.79
C GLU A 138 18.88 7.25 9.91
N ASP A 139 18.57 8.00 8.83
CA ASP A 139 17.44 8.94 8.76
C ASP A 139 16.24 8.31 8.04
N ARG A 140 15.71 7.19 8.57
CA ARG A 140 14.58 6.49 8.00
C ARG A 140 13.35 7.38 7.94
N ILE A 141 12.74 7.50 6.76
CA ILE A 141 11.48 8.23 6.58
C ILE A 141 10.34 7.44 7.24
N SER A 142 9.55 8.10 8.09
CA SER A 142 8.32 7.55 8.64
C SER A 142 7.14 7.87 7.71
N ALA A 143 6.59 6.86 7.07
CA ALA A 143 5.41 7.02 6.22
C ALA A 143 4.19 7.51 7.02
N ASN A 144 4.05 7.11 8.28
CA ASN A 144 3.04 7.63 9.20
C ASN A 144 3.14 9.15 9.41
N ALA A 145 4.36 9.70 9.51
CA ALA A 145 4.58 11.13 9.62
C ALA A 145 4.25 11.85 8.30
N GLU A 146 4.63 11.29 7.16
CA GLU A 146 4.33 11.86 5.84
C GLU A 146 2.81 11.89 5.58
N VAL A 147 2.06 10.83 5.89
CA VAL A 147 0.59 10.81 5.76
C VAL A 147 -0.04 11.93 6.57
N LYS A 148 0.38 12.11 7.83
CA LYS A 148 -0.13 13.20 8.69
C LYS A 148 0.14 14.59 8.12
N LEU A 149 1.31 14.80 7.52
CA LEU A 149 1.64 16.08 6.86
C LEU A 149 0.74 16.32 5.66
N LEU A 150 0.53 15.32 4.80
CA LEU A 150 -0.35 15.42 3.64
C LEU A 150 -1.81 15.68 4.05
N ASP A 151 -2.27 15.13 5.17
CA ASP A 151 -3.61 15.41 5.71
C ASP A 151 -3.72 16.86 6.19
N THR A 152 -2.69 17.39 6.83
CA THR A 152 -2.66 18.77 7.32
C THR A 152 -2.60 19.79 6.18
N GLU A 153 -1.79 19.54 5.14
CA GLU A 153 -1.70 20.40 3.95
C GLU A 153 -3.03 20.40 3.15
N GLY A 154 -3.71 19.26 3.06
CA GLY A 154 -5.02 19.16 2.43
C GLY A 154 -6.10 19.98 3.15
N VAL A 155 -6.05 20.08 4.48
CA VAL A 155 -6.97 20.90 5.29
C VAL A 155 -6.69 22.39 5.09
N LEU A 156 -5.41 22.81 5.10
CA LEU A 156 -5.02 24.21 4.89
C LEU A 156 -5.34 24.72 3.47
N GLY A 157 -5.21 23.86 2.45
CA GLY A 157 -5.58 24.20 1.07
C GLY A 157 -7.09 24.44 0.90
N HIS A 158 -7.94 23.69 1.61
CA HIS A 158 -9.41 23.85 1.57
C HIS A 158 -9.87 25.13 2.27
N ASP A 159 -9.21 25.54 3.36
CA ASP A 159 -9.53 26.78 4.07
C ASP A 159 -9.11 28.04 3.29
N MET A 160 -8.01 27.97 2.53
CA MET A 160 -7.54 29.08 1.67
C MET A 160 -8.49 29.31 0.49
N ASP A 161 -9.02 28.25 -0.13
CA ASP A 161 -10.01 28.36 -1.21
C ASP A 161 -11.35 28.95 -0.72
N ASN A 162 -11.80 28.61 0.49
CA ASN A 162 -12.99 29.19 1.10
C ASN A 162 -12.82 30.68 1.48
N LEU A 163 -11.61 31.10 1.87
CA LEU A 163 -11.31 32.52 2.15
C LEU A 163 -11.28 33.36 0.87
N SER A 164 -10.82 32.81 -0.25
CA SER A 164 -10.78 33.51 -1.55
C SER A 164 -12.18 33.73 -2.17
N VAL A 165 -13.12 32.83 -1.90
CA VAL A 165 -14.52 32.94 -2.38
C VAL A 165 -15.29 34.00 -1.61
N ASN A 166 -15.05 34.16 -0.30
CA ASN A 166 -15.70 35.19 0.51
C ASN A 166 -15.18 36.62 0.26
N ALA A 167 -13.96 36.79 -0.25
CA ALA A 167 -13.41 38.10 -0.60
C ALA A 167 -13.99 38.69 -1.91
N LYS A 168 -14.63 37.89 -2.76
CA LYS A 168 -15.26 38.34 -4.02
C LYS A 168 -16.72 38.81 -3.89
N VAL A 169 -17.34 38.68 -2.74
CA VAL A 169 -18.74 39.06 -2.50
C VAL A 169 -18.89 40.45 -1.87
N LEU A 170 -17.79 41.12 -1.53
CA LEU A 170 -17.77 42.46 -0.88
C LEU A 170 -17.15 43.61 -1.74
N SER A 171 -17.11 43.45 -3.05
CA SER A 171 -16.70 44.55 -3.95
C SER A 171 -17.78 44.87 -4.99
#